data_e3a0fe5377dc156e7ae26139e684a21d
#
_entry.id   e3a0fe5377dc156e7ae26139e684a21d
#
_cell.length_a   1.000
_cell.length_b   1.000
_cell.length_c   1.000
_cell.angle_alpha   90.00
_cell.angle_beta   90.00
_cell.angle_gamma   90.00
#
_symmetry.space_group_name_H-M   'P 1'
#
loop_
_entity.id
_entity.type
_entity.pdbx_description
1 polymer ?
#
loop_
_entity_poly.entity_id
_entity_poly.type
_entity_poly.pdbx_seq_one_letter_code
_entity_poly.pdbx_strand_id
1 'polypeptide(L)'
;MNKKKLLSLLTLGLSASVLLAACGNESEEATSDADETASSTAVESSDTETSSDDFSVVMITDVGGVDDKSFNQSAWEGLTAWGEETGKAKGVGGYEYIQSDNEADFITNLTTGVNNGFDVVFGVGYILKDAMQETASNYPDTLFAIIDDQIEGENTTSVLFADNEAAFLAGVAAAKTTKTNHVGFVGGMEGVVIDRFEAGFYAGVKSVSEDIDVTVQYVGSFADAAQAKSIANGMYSSGVDIIYQAAGNAGNGVFAEARDIVTADPEREIYVIGVDRDQQEEGKLTVDGEERDLTLTSTVKGVGVAAQEIANLAMNGEFPANEVQFLGLAEGGVSLTDGVLSEEAIAAVREAEQAIINGEIEVPETP
;
A
#
# COMPACT_ATOMS: atom_id res chain seq x y z
N MET A 1 -47.20 8.94 32.52
CA MET A 1 -47.45 8.53 33.92
C MET A 1 -46.22 7.85 34.48
N ASN A 2 -45.73 8.48 35.58
CA ASN A 2 -44.81 8.00 36.61
C ASN A 2 -43.39 7.56 36.22
N LYS A 3 -42.32 8.36 36.40
CA LYS A 3 -41.62 8.89 37.58
C LYS A 3 -41.31 7.85 38.69
N LYS A 4 -40.01 7.59 38.94
CA LYS A 4 -39.31 7.57 40.25
C LYS A 4 -37.83 7.33 40.02
N LYS A 5 -37.05 8.24 40.28
CA LYS A 5 -36.00 8.75 41.18
C LYS A 5 -35.69 7.83 42.37
N LEU A 6 -34.38 7.63 42.64
CA LEU A 6 -33.67 7.64 43.94
C LEU A 6 -32.17 7.52 43.65
N LEU A 7 -31.43 8.34 44.00
CA LEU A 7 -30.62 9.14 44.95
C LEU A 7 -30.12 8.33 46.13
N SER A 8 -28.82 8.37 46.40
CA SER A 8 -28.11 8.38 47.70
C SER A 8 -26.80 7.59 47.64
N LEU A 9 -25.68 7.89 48.24
CA LEU A 9 -25.04 8.97 48.97
C LEU A 9 -23.57 8.52 49.19
N LEU A 10 -22.67 9.47 49.13
CA LEU A 10 -21.38 9.67 49.77
C LEU A 10 -20.96 8.67 50.87
N THR A 11 -19.65 8.30 50.86
CA THR A 11 -18.82 8.43 52.07
C THR A 11 -17.36 8.73 51.72
N LEU A 12 -16.89 9.76 52.37
CA LEU A 12 -15.56 10.31 52.49
C LEU A 12 -14.72 9.43 53.44
N GLY A 13 -13.45 9.23 53.18
CA GLY A 13 -12.51 8.59 54.10
C GLY A 13 -11.10 9.14 53.90
N LEU A 14 -10.82 10.20 54.59
CA LEU A 14 -9.52 10.87 54.77
C LEU A 14 -8.73 10.12 55.84
N SER A 15 -7.46 9.81 55.62
CA SER A 15 -6.49 9.66 56.73
C SER A 15 -5.09 9.94 56.24
N ALA A 16 -4.54 10.93 56.85
CA ALA A 16 -3.21 11.49 56.73
C ALA A 16 -2.25 10.86 57.79
N SER A 17 -1.05 11.28 57.70
CA SER A 17 0.06 11.33 58.67
C SER A 17 1.12 10.24 58.55
N VAL A 18 2.42 10.43 58.73
CA VAL A 18 3.26 11.52 59.24
C VAL A 18 4.71 11.07 59.10
N LEU A 19 5.60 11.88 58.56
CA LEU A 19 6.91 12.37 58.99
C LEU A 19 7.84 11.50 59.90
N LEU A 20 9.10 11.48 59.59
CA LEU A 20 10.27 12.14 60.25
C LEU A 20 11.57 11.48 59.74
N ALA A 21 12.51 12.17 59.13
CA ALA A 21 13.58 12.98 59.71
C ALA A 21 14.59 12.11 60.51
N ALA A 22 15.85 12.24 60.44
CA ALA A 22 16.76 13.34 60.23
C ALA A 22 18.22 12.87 60.40
N CYS A 23 19.11 13.77 60.02
CA CYS A 23 20.45 14.08 60.57
C CYS A 23 21.54 13.04 60.41
N GLY A 24 22.67 13.37 59.92
CA GLY A 24 23.57 14.53 59.99
C GLY A 24 24.92 14.01 60.35
N ASN A 25 25.95 14.39 59.87
CA ASN A 25 26.92 15.40 60.28
C ASN A 25 28.30 15.13 59.66
N GLU A 26 28.81 16.19 59.08
CA GLU A 26 30.13 16.83 59.14
C GLU A 26 31.42 16.03 59.26
N SER A 27 32.25 16.38 58.28
CA SER A 27 33.57 17.02 58.24
C SER A 27 34.76 16.17 58.61
N GLU A 28 35.84 16.21 57.85
CA GLU A 28 36.93 17.12 57.85
C GLU A 28 37.96 16.82 56.78
N GLU A 29 38.65 17.88 56.37
CA GLU A 29 39.77 18.02 55.41
C GLU A 29 40.99 17.17 55.76
N ALA A 30 41.74 16.79 54.73
CA ALA A 30 43.19 17.10 54.63
C ALA A 30 43.80 16.67 53.28
N THR A 31 44.27 17.62 52.56
CA THR A 31 45.44 17.80 51.69
C THR A 31 46.35 16.58 51.47
N SER A 32 46.73 16.26 50.25
CA SER A 32 47.89 16.71 49.48
C SER A 32 48.36 15.64 48.45
N ASP A 33 48.79 16.23 47.34
CA ASP A 33 49.88 15.86 46.43
C ASP A 33 49.63 14.89 45.25
N ALA A 34 50.04 15.47 44.14
CA ALA A 34 50.16 15.05 42.77
C ALA A 34 50.82 13.70 42.53
N ASP A 35 50.32 13.01 41.51
CA ASP A 35 51.18 12.44 40.47
C ASP A 35 50.43 12.28 39.12
N GLU A 36 51.06 12.82 38.11
CA GLU A 36 50.60 12.70 36.70
C GLU A 36 50.78 11.27 36.22
N THR A 37 49.70 10.69 35.72
CA THR A 37 49.85 9.62 34.70
C THR A 37 48.74 9.76 33.69
N ALA A 38 49.07 10.20 32.51
CA ALA A 38 48.24 10.21 31.34
C ALA A 38 47.79 8.76 30.99
N SER A 39 46.51 8.48 31.14
CA SER A 39 45.88 7.31 30.53
C SER A 39 44.92 7.79 29.47
N SER A 40 45.29 7.55 28.21
CA SER A 40 44.42 7.76 27.07
C SER A 40 43.23 6.77 27.18
N THR A 41 42.10 7.32 27.53
CA THR A 41 40.82 6.61 27.37
C THR A 41 40.46 6.65 25.87
N ALA A 42 40.62 5.49 25.24
CA ALA A 42 39.97 5.23 23.95
C ALA A 42 38.47 5.39 24.17
N VAL A 43 37.86 6.26 23.40
CA VAL A 43 36.41 6.31 23.24
C VAL A 43 36.05 5.02 22.48
N GLU A 44 35.59 4.02 23.17
CA GLU A 44 34.85 2.93 22.55
C GLU A 44 33.57 3.53 21.98
N SER A 45 33.52 3.62 20.67
CA SER A 45 32.26 3.73 19.95
C SER A 45 31.48 2.47 20.30
N SER A 46 30.47 2.61 21.14
CA SER A 46 29.46 1.55 21.31
C SER A 46 28.65 1.54 20.00
N ASP A 47 29.03 0.66 19.08
CA ASP A 47 28.09 0.15 18.10
C ASP A 47 26.98 -0.54 18.92
N THR A 48 25.86 0.12 19.06
CA THR A 48 24.65 -0.50 19.59
C THR A 48 24.15 -1.40 18.48
N GLU A 49 24.60 -2.66 18.49
CA GLU A 49 23.92 -3.69 17.70
C GLU A 49 22.50 -3.76 18.24
N THR A 50 21.55 -3.22 17.49
CA THR A 50 20.12 -3.43 17.75
C THR A 50 19.89 -4.93 17.68
N SER A 51 19.50 -5.54 18.78
CA SER A 51 19.24 -6.98 18.78
C SER A 51 18.05 -7.22 17.85
N SER A 52 18.13 -8.23 16.98
CA SER A 52 17.04 -8.60 16.07
C SER A 52 15.71 -8.85 16.79
N ASP A 53 15.75 -9.07 18.10
CA ASP A 53 14.58 -9.30 18.94
C ASP A 53 13.73 -8.02 19.16
N ASP A 54 14.31 -6.82 19.06
CA ASP A 54 13.62 -5.55 19.31
C ASP A 54 13.22 -4.81 18.02
N PHE A 55 13.65 -5.28 16.83
CA PHE A 55 13.38 -4.62 15.55
C PHE A 55 11.90 -4.62 15.18
N SER A 56 11.40 -3.49 14.67
CA SER A 56 9.98 -3.27 14.44
C SER A 56 9.69 -2.36 13.23
N VAL A 57 8.53 -2.55 12.61
CA VAL A 57 8.11 -1.81 11.42
C VAL A 57 6.68 -1.30 11.54
N VAL A 58 6.40 -0.15 10.95
CA VAL A 58 5.04 0.38 10.83
C VAL A 58 4.77 0.87 9.42
N MET A 59 3.57 0.60 8.89
CA MET A 59 3.12 1.23 7.66
C MET A 59 2.07 2.30 7.94
N ILE A 60 2.17 3.40 7.19
CA ILE A 60 1.17 4.46 7.14
C ILE A 60 0.44 4.31 5.81
N THR A 61 -0.87 4.12 5.88
CA THR A 61 -1.68 3.98 4.66
C THR A 61 -1.91 5.32 4.00
N ASP A 62 -2.21 5.29 2.71
CA ASP A 62 -2.95 6.36 2.09
C ASP A 62 -4.42 6.40 2.59
N VAL A 63 -5.30 7.09 1.87
CA VAL A 63 -6.71 7.26 2.26
C VAL A 63 -7.58 6.02 1.96
N GLY A 64 -7.02 4.97 1.37
CA GLY A 64 -7.75 3.74 0.99
C GLY A 64 -8.02 2.79 2.16
N GLY A 65 -7.12 2.77 3.15
CA GLY A 65 -7.18 1.84 4.29
C GLY A 65 -6.73 0.41 3.97
N VAL A 66 -6.44 -0.39 5.00
CA VAL A 66 -5.83 -1.73 4.87
C VAL A 66 -6.77 -2.83 4.36
N ASP A 67 -8.05 -2.55 4.23
CA ASP A 67 -9.08 -3.47 3.72
C ASP A 67 -9.64 -3.02 2.36
N ASP A 68 -8.85 -2.25 1.61
CA ASP A 68 -9.18 -1.72 0.28
C ASP A 68 -9.32 -2.79 -0.81
N LYS A 69 -8.97 -4.03 -0.53
CA LYS A 69 -8.90 -5.17 -1.47
C LYS A 69 -7.86 -4.98 -2.59
N SER A 70 -6.94 -4.05 -2.41
CA SER A 70 -5.99 -3.58 -3.41
C SER A 70 -4.62 -3.27 -2.79
N PHE A 71 -4.13 -2.07 -2.96
CA PHE A 71 -2.79 -1.57 -2.70
C PHE A 71 -2.36 -1.64 -1.23
N ASN A 72 -3.12 -1.00 -0.32
CA ASN A 72 -2.78 -0.99 1.11
C ASN A 72 -2.92 -2.38 1.73
N GLN A 73 -3.93 -3.15 1.33
CA GLN A 73 -4.09 -4.52 1.78
C GLN A 73 -2.89 -5.39 1.36
N SER A 74 -2.39 -5.23 0.13
CA SER A 74 -1.20 -5.94 -0.36
C SER A 74 0.03 -5.63 0.50
N ALA A 75 0.29 -4.35 0.79
CA ALA A 75 1.39 -3.94 1.68
C ALA A 75 1.26 -4.55 3.08
N TRP A 76 0.06 -4.48 3.64
CA TRP A 76 -0.21 -5.02 4.97
C TRP A 76 -0.05 -6.55 5.05
N GLU A 77 -0.49 -7.26 4.03
CA GLU A 77 -0.29 -8.71 3.93
C GLU A 77 1.21 -9.06 3.90
N GLY A 78 2.03 -8.29 3.18
CA GLY A 78 3.49 -8.46 3.16
C GLY A 78 4.15 -8.23 4.52
N LEU A 79 3.80 -7.17 5.24
CA LEU A 79 4.33 -6.92 6.58
C LEU A 79 3.80 -7.92 7.61
N THR A 80 2.58 -8.43 7.43
CA THR A 80 2.05 -9.51 8.28
C THR A 80 2.84 -10.79 8.06
N ALA A 81 3.12 -11.16 6.81
CA ALA A 81 3.96 -12.31 6.48
C ALA A 81 5.37 -12.17 7.05
N TRP A 82 5.96 -10.97 6.95
CA TRP A 82 7.25 -10.67 7.59
C TRP A 82 7.20 -10.91 9.10
N GLY A 83 6.16 -10.40 9.77
CA GLY A 83 5.99 -10.59 11.21
C GLY A 83 5.86 -12.06 11.62
N GLU A 84 5.08 -12.84 10.86
CA GLU A 84 4.90 -14.27 11.10
C GLU A 84 6.22 -15.06 10.89
N GLU A 85 6.95 -14.76 9.81
CA GLU A 85 8.24 -15.42 9.50
C GLU A 85 9.33 -15.10 10.51
N THR A 86 9.37 -13.87 11.02
CA THR A 86 10.37 -13.40 11.98
C THR A 86 9.96 -13.62 13.44
N GLY A 87 8.74 -14.12 13.68
CA GLY A 87 8.20 -14.35 15.01
C GLY A 87 7.81 -13.07 15.76
N LYS A 88 7.60 -11.96 15.01
CA LYS A 88 7.18 -10.67 15.57
C LYS A 88 5.68 -10.65 15.82
N ALA A 89 5.26 -10.02 16.90
CA ALA A 89 3.85 -9.83 17.20
C ALA A 89 3.32 -8.53 16.58
N LYS A 90 2.04 -8.52 16.23
CA LYS A 90 1.37 -7.28 15.85
C LYS A 90 1.35 -6.30 17.02
N GLY A 91 1.71 -5.04 16.78
CA GLY A 91 1.77 -3.95 17.74
C GLY A 91 3.14 -3.30 17.84
N VAL A 92 3.29 -2.35 18.77
CA VAL A 92 4.55 -1.66 19.03
C VAL A 92 5.62 -2.67 19.45
N GLY A 93 6.81 -2.58 18.83
CA GLY A 93 7.90 -3.54 19.02
C GLY A 93 7.84 -4.76 18.10
N GLY A 94 6.92 -4.79 17.14
CA GLY A 94 6.82 -5.79 16.10
C GLY A 94 6.39 -5.17 14.77
N TYR A 95 5.16 -5.40 14.33
CA TYR A 95 4.65 -4.78 13.11
C TYR A 95 3.24 -4.20 13.33
N GLU A 96 2.96 -3.04 12.76
CA GLU A 96 1.67 -2.36 12.92
C GLU A 96 1.35 -1.52 11.67
N TYR A 97 0.12 -1.06 11.56
CA TYR A 97 -0.26 -0.03 10.61
C TYR A 97 -0.95 1.13 11.32
N ILE A 98 -0.85 2.32 10.73
CA ILE A 98 -1.61 3.49 11.12
C ILE A 98 -2.37 3.95 9.88
N GLN A 99 -3.68 3.92 9.95
CA GLN A 99 -4.54 4.31 8.84
C GLN A 99 -4.74 5.81 8.80
N SER A 100 -4.74 6.38 7.59
CA SER A 100 -5.06 7.77 7.34
C SER A 100 -6.44 7.87 6.69
N ASP A 101 -7.28 8.78 7.20
CA ASP A 101 -8.60 9.05 6.63
C ASP A 101 -8.53 10.17 5.58
N ASN A 102 -7.50 11.00 5.62
CA ASN A 102 -7.25 12.10 4.68
C ASN A 102 -5.77 12.53 4.74
N GLU A 103 -5.33 13.32 3.74
CA GLU A 103 -3.94 13.78 3.62
C GLU A 103 -3.43 14.60 4.83
N ALA A 104 -4.34 15.30 5.54
CA ALA A 104 -3.94 16.09 6.72
C ALA A 104 -3.48 15.22 7.90
N ASP A 105 -3.77 13.91 7.87
CA ASP A 105 -3.35 12.97 8.89
C ASP A 105 -1.92 12.47 8.68
N PHE A 106 -1.35 12.58 7.47
CA PHE A 106 -0.09 11.94 7.08
C PHE A 106 1.07 12.30 8.00
N ILE A 107 1.38 13.59 8.19
CA ILE A 107 2.49 14.04 9.06
C ILE A 107 2.28 13.53 10.51
N THR A 108 1.05 13.59 11.01
CA THR A 108 0.72 13.14 12.37
C THR A 108 0.92 11.64 12.51
N ASN A 109 0.48 10.86 11.53
CA ASN A 109 0.59 9.41 11.54
C ASN A 109 2.05 8.95 11.38
N LEU A 110 2.81 9.55 10.46
CA LEU A 110 4.25 9.31 10.30
C LEU A 110 5.02 9.61 11.60
N THR A 111 4.78 10.80 12.18
CA THR A 111 5.39 11.19 13.45
C THR A 111 4.99 10.26 14.60
N THR A 112 3.76 9.74 14.59
CA THR A 112 3.30 8.77 15.59
C THR A 112 4.07 7.46 15.46
N GLY A 113 4.33 6.99 14.24
CA GLY A 113 5.17 5.82 13.98
C GLY A 113 6.57 6.01 14.58
N VAL A 114 7.23 7.13 14.27
CA VAL A 114 8.54 7.47 14.83
C VAL A 114 8.52 7.54 16.36
N ASN A 115 7.57 8.26 16.94
CA ASN A 115 7.48 8.45 18.40
C ASN A 115 7.16 7.15 19.15
N ASN A 116 6.54 6.17 18.52
CA ASN A 116 6.33 4.83 19.08
C ASN A 116 7.58 3.96 19.01
N GLY A 117 8.68 4.44 18.39
CA GLY A 117 9.96 3.78 18.36
C GLY A 117 10.06 2.66 17.32
N PHE A 118 9.30 2.72 16.24
CA PHE A 118 9.48 1.82 15.10
C PHE A 118 10.78 2.14 14.35
N ASP A 119 11.52 1.10 13.97
CA ASP A 119 12.80 1.22 13.28
C ASP A 119 12.62 1.60 11.81
N VAL A 120 11.59 1.08 11.16
CA VAL A 120 11.21 1.44 9.79
C VAL A 120 9.78 1.95 9.71
N VAL A 121 9.60 3.09 9.06
CA VAL A 121 8.29 3.67 8.75
C VAL A 121 8.06 3.58 7.24
N PHE A 122 7.09 2.77 6.83
CA PHE A 122 6.65 2.66 5.44
C PHE A 122 5.57 3.69 5.14
N GLY A 123 5.73 4.45 4.07
CA GLY A 123 4.67 5.27 3.47
C GLY A 123 4.12 4.53 2.25
N VAL A 124 2.86 4.13 2.30
CA VAL A 124 2.24 3.32 1.24
C VAL A 124 1.38 4.21 0.35
N GLY A 125 1.94 4.61 -0.79
CA GLY A 125 1.30 5.45 -1.80
C GLY A 125 1.99 6.79 -2.06
N TYR A 126 2.00 7.18 -3.34
CA TYR A 126 2.68 8.38 -3.83
C TYR A 126 2.18 9.68 -3.19
N ILE A 127 0.91 9.73 -2.76
CA ILE A 127 0.34 10.91 -2.13
C ILE A 127 0.95 11.23 -0.76
N LEU A 128 1.70 10.30 -0.14
CA LEU A 128 2.44 10.53 1.10
C LEU A 128 3.81 11.20 0.88
N LYS A 129 4.28 11.36 -0.37
CA LYS A 129 5.63 11.82 -0.71
C LYS A 129 6.10 13.01 0.10
N ASP A 130 5.37 14.12 0.04
CA ASP A 130 5.78 15.37 0.69
C ASP A 130 5.87 15.21 2.23
N ALA A 131 4.89 14.51 2.81
CA ALA A 131 4.87 14.23 4.24
C ALA A 131 6.01 13.28 4.66
N MET A 132 6.30 12.26 3.85
CA MET A 132 7.42 11.34 4.06
C MET A 132 8.76 12.06 3.98
N GLN A 133 8.97 12.89 2.94
CA GLN A 133 10.19 13.67 2.76
C GLN A 133 10.45 14.63 3.93
N GLU A 134 9.40 15.33 4.39
CA GLU A 134 9.48 16.23 5.54
C GLU A 134 9.81 15.45 6.82
N THR A 135 9.11 14.34 7.06
CA THR A 135 9.31 13.55 8.28
C THR A 135 10.68 12.89 8.30
N ALA A 136 11.12 12.27 7.20
CA ALA A 136 12.44 11.64 7.10
C ALA A 136 13.58 12.64 7.35
N SER A 137 13.45 13.88 6.84
CA SER A 137 14.43 14.94 7.07
C SER A 137 14.50 15.38 8.54
N ASN A 138 13.40 15.30 9.28
CA ASN A 138 13.32 15.69 10.69
C ASN A 138 13.77 14.58 11.66
N TYR A 139 13.77 13.32 11.20
CA TYR A 139 14.07 12.14 12.02
C TYR A 139 15.16 11.25 11.37
N PRO A 140 16.43 11.72 11.33
CA PRO A 140 17.50 11.04 10.60
C PRO A 140 17.90 9.68 11.19
N ASP A 141 17.51 9.37 12.43
CA ASP A 141 17.83 8.11 13.10
C ASP A 141 16.75 7.01 12.84
N THR A 142 15.63 7.34 12.18
CA THR A 142 14.57 6.41 11.78
C THR A 142 14.68 6.14 10.30
N LEU A 143 14.46 4.89 9.88
CA LEU A 143 14.46 4.50 8.47
C LEU A 143 13.07 4.70 7.85
N PHE A 144 13.06 5.17 6.59
CA PHE A 144 11.82 5.44 5.85
C PHE A 144 11.83 4.75 4.50
N ALA A 145 10.74 4.07 4.17
CA ALA A 145 10.56 3.44 2.86
C ALA A 145 9.25 3.95 2.23
N ILE A 146 9.32 4.53 1.04
CA ILE A 146 8.14 4.95 0.29
C ILE A 146 7.84 3.99 -0.85
N ILE A 147 6.56 3.68 -1.03
CA ILE A 147 6.04 2.91 -2.16
C ILE A 147 5.33 3.85 -3.14
N ASP A 148 5.62 3.71 -4.43
CA ASP A 148 5.06 4.45 -5.57
C ASP A 148 5.52 5.89 -5.75
N ASP A 149 6.50 6.35 -4.99
CA ASP A 149 7.20 7.61 -5.30
C ASP A 149 8.66 7.55 -4.84
N GLN A 150 9.38 8.64 -5.03
CA GLN A 150 10.76 8.78 -4.64
C GLN A 150 10.92 9.90 -3.62
N ILE A 151 11.68 9.62 -2.55
CA ILE A 151 12.15 10.58 -1.55
C ILE A 151 13.67 10.48 -1.41
N GLU A 152 14.30 11.57 -0.96
CA GLU A 152 15.75 11.68 -0.85
C GLU A 152 16.18 11.71 0.62
N GLY A 153 17.29 11.02 0.95
CA GLY A 153 17.87 11.02 2.28
C GLY A 153 18.74 9.78 2.56
N GLU A 154 19.72 9.91 3.44
CA GLU A 154 20.58 8.77 3.83
C GLU A 154 19.86 7.71 4.68
N ASN A 155 18.65 8.01 5.14
CA ASN A 155 17.77 7.14 5.90
C ASN A 155 16.51 6.74 5.12
N THR A 156 16.49 6.91 3.80
CA THR A 156 15.32 6.66 2.96
C THR A 156 15.60 5.63 1.87
N THR A 157 14.57 4.88 1.49
CA THR A 157 14.54 4.06 0.27
C THR A 157 13.21 4.22 -0.44
N SER A 158 13.19 3.97 -1.74
CA SER A 158 12.02 4.17 -2.60
C SER A 158 11.80 2.98 -3.51
N VAL A 159 10.55 2.57 -3.67
CA VAL A 159 10.17 1.50 -4.60
C VAL A 159 9.13 2.02 -5.58
N LEU A 160 9.44 1.88 -6.85
CA LEU A 160 8.60 2.22 -7.98
C LEU A 160 8.29 0.97 -8.79
N PHE A 161 7.16 0.97 -9.47
CA PHE A 161 6.74 -0.15 -10.31
C PHE A 161 6.49 0.31 -11.74
N ALA A 162 6.74 -0.61 -12.70
CA ALA A 162 6.38 -0.43 -14.10
C ALA A 162 4.90 -0.78 -14.31
N ASP A 163 4.02 0.02 -13.71
CA ASP A 163 2.57 -0.17 -13.75
C ASP A 163 2.03 -0.21 -15.18
N ASN A 164 2.64 0.58 -16.09
CA ASN A 164 2.35 0.60 -17.51
C ASN A 164 2.54 -0.77 -18.17
N GLU A 165 3.55 -1.54 -17.80
CA GLU A 165 3.81 -2.85 -18.37
C GLU A 165 2.67 -3.85 -18.06
N ALA A 166 2.27 -3.96 -16.79
CA ALA A 166 1.14 -4.82 -16.41
C ALA A 166 -0.18 -4.32 -17.01
N ALA A 167 -0.38 -2.99 -17.05
CA ALA A 167 -1.56 -2.39 -17.66
C ALA A 167 -1.63 -2.65 -19.18
N PHE A 168 -0.48 -2.70 -19.87
CA PHE A 168 -0.43 -3.10 -21.27
C PHE A 168 -0.97 -4.53 -21.45
N LEU A 169 -0.55 -5.46 -20.61
CA LEU A 169 -1.04 -6.83 -20.65
C LEU A 169 -2.56 -6.89 -20.37
N ALA A 170 -3.06 -6.08 -19.44
CA ALA A 170 -4.49 -5.95 -19.20
C ALA A 170 -5.24 -5.41 -20.43
N GLY A 171 -4.65 -4.46 -21.13
CA GLY A 171 -5.17 -3.93 -22.41
C GLY A 171 -5.26 -5.00 -23.49
N VAL A 172 -4.21 -5.81 -23.66
CA VAL A 172 -4.22 -6.97 -24.59
C VAL A 172 -5.31 -7.96 -24.21
N ALA A 173 -5.43 -8.30 -22.92
CA ALA A 173 -6.46 -9.21 -22.40
C ALA A 173 -7.88 -8.69 -22.69
N ALA A 174 -8.14 -7.40 -22.41
CA ALA A 174 -9.41 -6.75 -22.70
C ALA A 174 -9.74 -6.77 -24.19
N ALA A 175 -8.79 -6.40 -25.04
CA ALA A 175 -8.97 -6.35 -26.49
C ALA A 175 -9.24 -7.72 -27.11
N LYS A 176 -8.66 -8.79 -26.58
CA LYS A 176 -8.91 -10.18 -27.00
C LYS A 176 -10.25 -10.74 -26.52
N THR A 177 -10.87 -10.11 -25.52
CA THR A 177 -12.07 -10.61 -24.86
C THR A 177 -13.33 -9.81 -25.22
N THR A 178 -13.22 -8.49 -25.43
CA THR A 178 -14.39 -7.61 -25.69
C THR A 178 -15.25 -8.12 -26.83
N LYS A 179 -16.57 -8.01 -26.67
CA LYS A 179 -17.59 -8.33 -27.70
C LYS A 179 -18.17 -7.07 -28.33
N THR A 180 -18.06 -5.95 -27.65
CA THR A 180 -18.62 -4.68 -28.11
C THR A 180 -17.62 -3.78 -28.84
N ASN A 181 -16.33 -4.12 -28.81
CA ASN A 181 -15.22 -3.27 -29.22
C ASN A 181 -15.20 -1.94 -28.43
N HIS A 182 -15.64 -1.96 -27.17
CA HIS A 182 -15.68 -0.79 -26.32
C HIS A 182 -15.32 -1.20 -24.89
N VAL A 183 -14.16 -0.75 -24.44
CA VAL A 183 -13.62 -1.04 -23.10
C VAL A 183 -13.48 0.26 -22.31
N GLY A 184 -13.38 0.15 -20.97
CA GLY A 184 -13.26 1.28 -20.09
C GLY A 184 -12.03 1.22 -19.19
N PHE A 185 -11.51 2.39 -18.82
CA PHE A 185 -10.54 2.57 -17.76
C PHE A 185 -11.12 3.50 -16.68
N VAL A 186 -11.04 3.07 -15.42
CA VAL A 186 -11.43 3.87 -14.26
C VAL A 186 -10.23 4.09 -13.37
N GLY A 187 -9.67 5.31 -13.38
CA GLY A 187 -8.59 5.73 -12.51
C GLY A 187 -9.09 6.30 -11.19
N GLY A 188 -8.32 6.17 -10.12
CA GLY A 188 -8.62 6.79 -8.82
C GLY A 188 -8.47 8.30 -8.87
N MET A 189 -7.25 8.79 -8.81
CA MET A 189 -6.87 10.21 -8.93
C MET A 189 -5.90 10.38 -10.09
N GLU A 190 -5.99 11.51 -10.80
CA GLU A 190 -4.97 11.87 -11.81
C GLU A 190 -3.60 12.02 -11.14
N GLY A 191 -2.55 11.49 -11.78
CA GLY A 191 -1.18 11.54 -11.27
C GLY A 191 -0.28 10.50 -11.92
N VAL A 192 1.03 10.68 -11.79
CA VAL A 192 2.07 9.92 -12.51
C VAL A 192 1.88 8.40 -12.45
N VAL A 193 1.45 7.86 -11.30
CA VAL A 193 1.24 6.41 -11.14
C VAL A 193 0.02 5.96 -11.93
N ILE A 194 -1.11 6.68 -11.81
CA ILE A 194 -2.36 6.28 -12.51
C ILE A 194 -2.28 6.58 -14.00
N ASP A 195 -1.51 7.61 -14.40
CA ASP A 195 -1.21 7.89 -15.81
C ASP A 195 -0.46 6.72 -16.46
N ARG A 196 0.46 6.04 -15.74
CA ARG A 196 1.12 4.81 -16.23
C ARG A 196 0.12 3.68 -16.50
N PHE A 197 -0.83 3.47 -15.59
CA PHE A 197 -1.89 2.47 -15.78
C PHE A 197 -2.76 2.80 -17.01
N GLU A 198 -3.18 4.05 -17.16
CA GLU A 198 -3.97 4.50 -18.31
C GLU A 198 -3.21 4.31 -19.62
N ALA A 199 -1.97 4.84 -19.69
CA ALA A 199 -1.14 4.79 -20.88
C ALA A 199 -0.86 3.35 -21.33
N GLY A 200 -0.46 2.49 -20.38
CA GLY A 200 -0.22 1.08 -20.63
C GLY A 200 -1.47 0.37 -21.14
N PHE A 201 -2.60 0.53 -20.46
CA PHE A 201 -3.86 -0.09 -20.86
C PHE A 201 -4.30 0.37 -22.25
N TYR A 202 -4.30 1.67 -22.51
CA TYR A 202 -4.63 2.21 -23.82
C TYR A 202 -3.73 1.64 -24.92
N ALA A 203 -2.41 1.66 -24.72
CA ALA A 203 -1.44 1.13 -25.67
C ALA A 203 -1.64 -0.38 -25.90
N GLY A 204 -1.90 -1.16 -24.85
CA GLY A 204 -2.19 -2.59 -24.94
C GLY A 204 -3.44 -2.89 -25.77
N VAL A 205 -4.53 -2.15 -25.56
CA VAL A 205 -5.76 -2.27 -26.37
C VAL A 205 -5.46 -1.96 -27.83
N LYS A 206 -4.79 -0.84 -28.10
CA LYS A 206 -4.49 -0.37 -29.46
C LYS A 206 -3.48 -1.27 -30.19
N SER A 207 -2.61 -1.97 -29.46
CA SER A 207 -1.69 -2.94 -30.04
C SER A 207 -2.42 -4.14 -30.71
N VAL A 208 -3.60 -4.48 -30.21
CA VAL A 208 -4.44 -5.56 -30.76
C VAL A 208 -5.36 -5.04 -31.87
N SER A 209 -6.02 -3.91 -31.67
CA SER A 209 -6.90 -3.29 -32.68
C SER A 209 -7.10 -1.79 -32.41
N GLU A 210 -6.83 -0.99 -33.44
CA GLU A 210 -7.10 0.45 -33.42
C GLU A 210 -8.62 0.77 -33.41
N ASP A 211 -9.47 -0.17 -33.80
CA ASP A 211 -10.92 0.01 -33.91
C ASP A 211 -11.65 -0.17 -32.55
N ILE A 212 -10.96 -0.59 -31.48
CA ILE A 212 -11.55 -0.73 -30.16
C ILE A 212 -11.56 0.64 -29.46
N ASP A 213 -12.74 1.10 -29.05
CA ASP A 213 -12.90 2.35 -28.29
C ASP A 213 -12.48 2.13 -26.83
N VAL A 214 -11.78 3.12 -26.28
CA VAL A 214 -11.40 3.16 -24.85
C VAL A 214 -12.00 4.40 -24.22
N THR A 215 -12.91 4.20 -23.26
CA THR A 215 -13.45 5.30 -22.45
C THR A 215 -12.68 5.41 -21.14
N VAL A 216 -12.12 6.59 -20.86
CA VAL A 216 -11.35 6.86 -19.63
C VAL A 216 -12.14 7.78 -18.73
N GLN A 217 -12.24 7.48 -17.45
CA GLN A 217 -12.78 8.36 -16.41
C GLN A 217 -12.02 8.21 -15.10
N TYR A 218 -11.96 9.29 -14.34
CA TYR A 218 -11.35 9.33 -13.01
C TYR A 218 -12.40 9.57 -11.93
N VAL A 219 -12.23 8.86 -10.81
CA VAL A 219 -13.12 9.01 -9.64
C VAL A 219 -12.86 10.32 -8.91
N GLY A 220 -11.61 10.80 -8.92
CA GLY A 220 -11.13 11.92 -8.13
C GLY A 220 -10.84 11.58 -6.67
N SER A 221 -10.82 10.26 -6.34
CA SER A 221 -10.55 9.74 -5.00
C SER A 221 -10.18 8.26 -5.06
N PHE A 222 -9.31 7.81 -4.16
CA PHE A 222 -9.06 6.37 -3.95
C PHE A 222 -10.04 5.73 -2.95
N ALA A 223 -10.91 6.51 -2.31
CA ALA A 223 -11.83 6.04 -1.27
C ALA A 223 -13.32 6.06 -1.66
N ASP A 224 -13.71 6.78 -2.74
CA ASP A 224 -15.13 6.98 -3.10
C ASP A 224 -15.66 5.86 -4.01
N ALA A 225 -15.97 4.71 -3.41
CA ALA A 225 -16.59 3.58 -4.12
C ALA A 225 -17.98 3.92 -4.70
N ALA A 226 -18.72 4.86 -4.12
CA ALA A 226 -20.03 5.26 -4.63
C ALA A 226 -19.91 6.03 -5.96
N GLN A 227 -18.93 6.92 -6.07
CA GLN A 227 -18.63 7.62 -7.31
C GLN A 227 -18.13 6.66 -8.39
N ALA A 228 -17.20 5.74 -8.05
CA ALA A 228 -16.72 4.72 -8.99
C ALA A 228 -17.86 3.82 -9.51
N LYS A 229 -18.79 3.43 -8.63
CA LYS A 229 -20.00 2.68 -9.02
C LYS A 229 -20.86 3.46 -10.02
N SER A 230 -21.05 4.76 -9.79
CA SER A 230 -21.80 5.63 -10.71
C SER A 230 -21.12 5.76 -12.08
N ILE A 231 -19.80 5.88 -12.11
CA ILE A 231 -18.99 5.90 -13.34
C ILE A 231 -19.16 4.58 -14.09
N ALA A 232 -18.99 3.44 -13.41
CA ALA A 232 -19.14 2.11 -14.01
C ALA A 232 -20.54 1.90 -14.62
N ASN A 233 -21.61 2.35 -13.92
CA ASN A 233 -22.96 2.32 -14.44
C ASN A 233 -23.08 3.10 -15.76
N GLY A 234 -22.52 4.30 -15.83
CA GLY A 234 -22.49 5.10 -17.06
C GLY A 234 -21.75 4.41 -18.20
N MET A 235 -20.58 3.83 -17.92
CA MET A 235 -19.77 3.11 -18.91
C MET A 235 -20.50 1.87 -19.44
N TYR A 236 -20.99 0.98 -18.58
CA TYR A 236 -21.72 -0.22 -18.99
C TYR A 236 -23.01 0.12 -19.73
N SER A 237 -23.69 1.21 -19.37
CA SER A 237 -24.89 1.69 -20.08
C SER A 237 -24.55 2.25 -21.46
N SER A 238 -23.33 2.75 -21.70
CA SER A 238 -22.88 3.24 -22.99
C SER A 238 -22.34 2.16 -23.94
N GLY A 239 -22.29 0.90 -23.46
CA GLY A 239 -21.86 -0.24 -24.28
C GLY A 239 -20.46 -0.76 -23.96
N VAL A 240 -19.78 -0.21 -22.97
CA VAL A 240 -18.56 -0.82 -22.43
C VAL A 240 -18.91 -2.20 -21.87
N ASP A 241 -18.11 -3.21 -22.18
CA ASP A 241 -18.29 -4.57 -21.65
C ASP A 241 -17.17 -5.01 -20.71
N ILE A 242 -16.02 -4.35 -20.73
CA ILE A 242 -14.90 -4.63 -19.84
C ILE A 242 -14.39 -3.32 -19.27
N ILE A 243 -14.30 -3.21 -17.93
CA ILE A 243 -13.71 -2.05 -17.26
C ILE A 243 -12.45 -2.50 -16.51
N TYR A 244 -11.31 -1.89 -16.81
CA TYR A 244 -10.12 -1.96 -15.99
C TYR A 244 -10.16 -0.83 -14.97
N GLN A 245 -10.03 -1.17 -13.69
CA GLN A 245 -9.99 -0.18 -12.62
C GLN A 245 -8.60 -0.12 -11.98
N ALA A 246 -8.05 1.09 -11.81
CA ALA A 246 -6.84 1.40 -11.07
C ALA A 246 -7.18 2.49 -10.04
N ALA A 247 -8.02 2.14 -9.05
CA ALA A 247 -8.68 3.11 -8.18
C ALA A 247 -8.67 2.75 -6.68
N GLY A 248 -7.84 1.78 -6.26
CA GLY A 248 -7.75 1.36 -4.86
C GLY A 248 -9.11 0.95 -4.29
N ASN A 249 -9.44 1.41 -3.07
CA ASN A 249 -10.74 1.11 -2.45
C ASN A 249 -11.95 1.58 -3.29
N ALA A 250 -11.82 2.70 -4.01
CA ALA A 250 -12.89 3.16 -4.89
C ALA A 250 -13.23 2.12 -5.98
N GLY A 251 -12.26 1.34 -6.45
CA GLY A 251 -12.44 0.27 -7.44
C GLY A 251 -13.45 -0.81 -7.04
N ASN A 252 -13.68 -1.01 -5.73
CA ASN A 252 -14.73 -1.90 -5.24
C ASN A 252 -16.14 -1.48 -5.73
N GLY A 253 -16.32 -0.19 -6.04
CA GLY A 253 -17.56 0.34 -6.65
C GLY A 253 -17.80 -0.20 -8.05
N VAL A 254 -16.75 -0.41 -8.86
CA VAL A 254 -16.84 -0.99 -10.21
C VAL A 254 -17.31 -2.45 -10.12
N PHE A 255 -16.72 -3.23 -9.24
CA PHE A 255 -17.18 -4.61 -8.96
C PHE A 255 -18.62 -4.68 -8.45
N ALA A 256 -18.99 -3.76 -7.55
CA ALA A 256 -20.34 -3.70 -7.03
C ALA A 256 -21.36 -3.42 -8.13
N GLU A 257 -21.06 -2.50 -9.07
CA GLU A 257 -21.95 -2.23 -10.20
C GLU A 257 -22.06 -3.41 -11.15
N ALA A 258 -20.94 -4.04 -11.50
CA ALA A 258 -20.93 -5.21 -12.36
C ALA A 258 -21.81 -6.33 -11.78
N ARG A 259 -21.70 -6.61 -10.47
CA ARG A 259 -22.54 -7.60 -9.78
C ARG A 259 -24.02 -7.23 -9.80
N ASP A 260 -24.36 -5.95 -9.57
CA ASP A 260 -25.75 -5.48 -9.60
C ASP A 260 -26.38 -5.63 -10.98
N ILE A 261 -25.64 -5.27 -12.04
CA ILE A 261 -26.09 -5.41 -13.44
C ILE A 261 -26.35 -6.87 -13.77
N VAL A 262 -25.40 -7.78 -13.48
CA VAL A 262 -25.54 -9.21 -13.80
C VAL A 262 -26.59 -9.89 -12.93
N THR A 263 -26.79 -9.43 -11.69
CA THR A 263 -27.90 -9.91 -10.86
C THR A 263 -29.26 -9.53 -11.44
N ALA A 264 -29.38 -8.33 -12.02
CA ALA A 264 -30.61 -7.85 -12.65
C ALA A 264 -30.85 -8.43 -14.05
N ASP A 265 -29.79 -8.73 -14.79
CA ASP A 265 -29.81 -9.29 -16.15
C ASP A 265 -28.72 -10.37 -16.26
N PRO A 266 -29.03 -11.64 -15.94
CA PRO A 266 -28.07 -12.75 -15.98
C PRO A 266 -27.46 -13.04 -17.34
N GLU A 267 -28.07 -12.62 -18.43
CA GLU A 267 -27.56 -12.79 -19.79
C GLU A 267 -26.49 -11.75 -20.14
N ARG A 268 -26.29 -10.75 -19.29
CA ARG A 268 -25.29 -9.70 -19.53
C ARG A 268 -23.88 -10.26 -19.39
N GLU A 269 -23.08 -10.11 -20.44
CA GLU A 269 -21.65 -10.46 -20.46
C GLU A 269 -20.82 -9.19 -20.25
N ILE A 270 -20.39 -8.95 -19.01
CA ILE A 270 -19.51 -7.84 -18.63
C ILE A 270 -18.46 -8.34 -17.65
N TYR A 271 -17.31 -7.65 -17.64
CA TYR A 271 -16.19 -8.01 -16.80
C TYR A 271 -15.53 -6.77 -16.18
N VAL A 272 -14.79 -7.03 -15.10
CA VAL A 272 -13.89 -6.08 -14.45
C VAL A 272 -12.47 -6.65 -14.50
N ILE A 273 -11.47 -5.82 -14.79
CA ILE A 273 -10.07 -6.16 -14.58
C ILE A 273 -9.64 -5.54 -13.25
N GLY A 274 -9.09 -6.37 -12.37
CA GLY A 274 -8.60 -5.99 -11.05
C GLY A 274 -7.22 -5.36 -11.08
N VAL A 275 -6.78 -4.82 -9.92
CA VAL A 275 -5.49 -4.13 -9.75
C VAL A 275 -4.81 -4.49 -8.43
N ASP A 276 -3.49 -4.37 -8.38
CA ASP A 276 -2.57 -4.55 -7.27
C ASP A 276 -2.45 -5.98 -6.75
N ARG A 277 -3.54 -6.71 -6.68
CA ARG A 277 -3.62 -8.11 -6.23
C ARG A 277 -4.62 -8.88 -7.06
N ASP A 278 -4.61 -10.21 -6.93
CA ASP A 278 -5.66 -11.03 -7.51
C ASP A 278 -7.00 -10.71 -6.85
N GLN A 279 -7.88 -10.02 -7.58
CA GLN A 279 -9.21 -9.61 -7.13
C GLN A 279 -10.32 -10.55 -7.62
N GLN A 280 -10.00 -11.83 -7.90
CA GLN A 280 -10.97 -12.79 -8.40
C GLN A 280 -12.18 -12.96 -7.45
N GLU A 281 -11.94 -12.94 -6.13
CA GLU A 281 -13.00 -13.05 -5.13
C GLU A 281 -14.01 -11.88 -5.20
N GLU A 282 -13.56 -10.69 -5.65
CA GLU A 282 -14.42 -9.50 -5.74
C GLU A 282 -15.43 -9.59 -6.90
N GLY A 283 -15.12 -10.40 -7.93
CA GLY A 283 -16.01 -10.64 -9.07
C GLY A 283 -16.98 -11.81 -8.89
N LYS A 284 -16.83 -12.63 -7.86
CA LYS A 284 -17.66 -13.81 -7.64
C LYS A 284 -19.08 -13.44 -7.20
N LEU A 285 -20.06 -14.11 -7.80
CA LEU A 285 -21.47 -14.01 -7.41
C LEU A 285 -22.20 -15.29 -7.79
N THR A 286 -23.35 -15.52 -7.16
CA THR A 286 -24.28 -16.61 -7.53
C THR A 286 -25.55 -16.00 -8.11
N VAL A 287 -25.88 -16.34 -9.35
CA VAL A 287 -27.07 -15.90 -10.07
C VAL A 287 -27.83 -17.11 -10.57
N ASP A 288 -29.14 -17.20 -10.25
CA ASP A 288 -30.01 -18.29 -10.62
C ASP A 288 -29.51 -19.69 -10.18
N GLY A 289 -28.66 -19.71 -9.13
CA GLY A 289 -28.07 -20.93 -8.58
C GLY A 289 -26.77 -21.38 -9.27
N GLU A 290 -26.26 -20.60 -10.21
CA GLU A 290 -24.99 -20.82 -10.89
C GLU A 290 -23.93 -19.81 -10.38
N GLU A 291 -22.70 -20.28 -10.15
CA GLU A 291 -21.57 -19.41 -9.81
C GLU A 291 -21.06 -18.74 -11.08
N ARG A 292 -20.81 -17.45 -10.99
CA ARG A 292 -20.20 -16.63 -12.03
C ARG A 292 -19.02 -15.86 -11.46
N ASP A 293 -18.04 -15.59 -12.31
CA ASP A 293 -16.90 -14.76 -12.00
C ASP A 293 -16.84 -13.61 -12.99
N LEU A 294 -16.94 -12.39 -12.49
CA LEU A 294 -16.87 -11.15 -13.28
C LEU A 294 -15.47 -10.55 -13.31
N THR A 295 -14.50 -11.12 -12.59
CA THR A 295 -13.10 -10.71 -12.70
C THR A 295 -12.48 -11.40 -13.91
N LEU A 296 -12.26 -10.63 -14.98
CA LEU A 296 -11.63 -11.15 -16.19
C LEU A 296 -10.20 -11.62 -15.89
N THR A 297 -9.44 -10.76 -15.26
CA THR A 297 -8.05 -10.94 -14.81
C THR A 297 -7.71 -9.83 -13.81
N SER A 298 -6.51 -9.83 -13.24
CA SER A 298 -6.01 -8.76 -12.39
C SER A 298 -4.55 -8.46 -12.70
N THR A 299 -4.20 -7.18 -12.79
CA THR A 299 -2.80 -6.77 -12.68
C THR A 299 -2.36 -6.92 -11.24
N VAL A 300 -1.23 -7.57 -11.02
CA VAL A 300 -0.64 -7.76 -9.70
C VAL A 300 0.59 -6.89 -9.57
N LYS A 301 0.72 -6.22 -8.44
CA LYS A 301 1.82 -5.34 -8.07
C LYS A 301 2.45 -5.86 -6.78
N GLY A 302 3.75 -6.10 -6.79
CA GLY A 302 4.48 -6.75 -5.73
C GLY A 302 4.72 -5.90 -4.48
N VAL A 303 3.76 -5.06 -4.08
CA VAL A 303 3.88 -4.13 -2.95
C VAL A 303 4.20 -4.85 -1.65
N GLY A 304 3.47 -5.93 -1.36
CA GLY A 304 3.70 -6.72 -0.15
C GLY A 304 5.08 -7.40 -0.14
N VAL A 305 5.52 -7.91 -1.30
CA VAL A 305 6.85 -8.52 -1.45
C VAL A 305 7.95 -7.49 -1.22
N ALA A 306 7.82 -6.30 -1.81
CA ALA A 306 8.78 -5.21 -1.64
C ALA A 306 8.84 -4.72 -0.17
N ALA A 307 7.69 -4.57 0.49
CA ALA A 307 7.64 -4.18 1.90
C ALA A 307 8.30 -5.22 2.81
N GLN A 308 8.03 -6.51 2.57
CA GLN A 308 8.65 -7.62 3.30
C GLN A 308 10.17 -7.67 3.09
N GLU A 309 10.64 -7.50 1.85
CA GLU A 309 12.06 -7.50 1.51
C GLU A 309 12.80 -6.35 2.19
N ILE A 310 12.28 -5.11 2.11
CA ILE A 310 12.87 -3.95 2.78
C ILE A 310 12.91 -4.14 4.30
N ALA A 311 11.84 -4.66 4.90
CA ALA A 311 11.81 -4.96 6.33
C ALA A 311 12.87 -5.98 6.73
N ASN A 312 13.08 -7.02 5.92
CA ASN A 312 14.13 -8.02 6.13
C ASN A 312 15.54 -7.44 5.99
N LEU A 313 15.79 -6.65 4.94
CA LEU A 313 17.08 -5.99 4.73
C LEU A 313 17.40 -5.04 5.90
N ALA A 314 16.43 -4.24 6.31
CA ALA A 314 16.60 -3.32 7.43
C ALA A 314 16.90 -4.05 8.75
N MET A 315 16.16 -5.13 9.05
CA MET A 315 16.37 -5.95 10.25
C MET A 315 17.78 -6.58 10.28
N ASN A 316 18.34 -6.87 9.11
CA ASN A 316 19.70 -7.43 8.97
C ASN A 316 20.81 -6.36 8.93
N GLY A 317 20.47 -5.07 9.04
CA GLY A 317 21.41 -3.95 8.92
C GLY A 317 21.87 -3.67 7.48
N GLU A 318 21.11 -4.12 6.49
CA GLU A 318 21.37 -4.00 5.06
C GLU A 318 20.33 -3.09 4.37
N PHE A 319 19.74 -2.14 5.11
CA PHE A 319 18.75 -1.23 4.56
C PHE A 319 19.30 -0.48 3.33
N PRO A 320 18.60 -0.50 2.18
CA PRO A 320 19.08 0.08 0.92
C PRO A 320 18.93 1.61 0.92
N ALA A 321 19.70 2.27 1.79
CA ALA A 321 19.61 3.71 2.01
C ALA A 321 19.96 4.50 0.74
N ASN A 322 19.17 5.52 0.44
CA ASN A 322 19.30 6.39 -0.73
C ASN A 322 19.22 5.64 -2.08
N GLU A 323 18.57 4.47 -2.09
CA GLU A 323 18.33 3.68 -3.29
C GLU A 323 16.89 3.85 -3.80
N VAL A 324 16.73 3.76 -5.11
CA VAL A 324 15.45 3.71 -5.80
C VAL A 324 15.39 2.40 -6.58
N GLN A 325 14.47 1.53 -6.20
CA GLN A 325 14.20 0.30 -6.92
C GLN A 325 13.08 0.56 -7.93
N PHE A 326 13.23 0.10 -9.16
CA PHE A 326 12.19 0.15 -10.18
C PHE A 326 11.90 -1.29 -10.64
N LEU A 327 10.71 -1.77 -10.37
CA LEU A 327 10.34 -3.18 -10.49
C LEU A 327 9.28 -3.36 -11.61
N GLY A 328 9.68 -3.93 -12.72
CA GLY A 328 8.83 -4.25 -13.87
C GLY A 328 8.51 -5.75 -13.99
N LEU A 329 8.06 -6.15 -15.19
CA LEU A 329 7.83 -7.56 -15.53
C LEU A 329 9.11 -8.39 -15.47
N ALA A 330 10.23 -7.80 -15.87
CA ALA A 330 11.54 -8.47 -15.90
C ALA A 330 12.03 -8.83 -14.48
N GLU A 331 11.77 -7.97 -13.51
CA GLU A 331 12.10 -8.14 -12.09
C GLU A 331 11.04 -8.95 -11.34
N GLY A 332 9.88 -9.24 -11.96
CA GLY A 332 8.75 -9.87 -11.30
C GLY A 332 8.01 -8.94 -10.34
N GLY A 333 8.21 -7.63 -10.46
CA GLY A 333 7.56 -6.61 -9.64
C GLY A 333 6.09 -6.39 -9.99
N VAL A 334 5.74 -6.62 -11.26
CA VAL A 334 4.36 -6.59 -11.76
C VAL A 334 4.05 -7.84 -12.58
N SER A 335 2.78 -8.20 -12.67
CA SER A 335 2.33 -9.34 -13.49
C SER A 335 0.84 -9.25 -13.82
N LEU A 336 0.33 -10.21 -14.60
CA LEU A 336 -1.10 -10.39 -14.87
C LEU A 336 -1.53 -11.81 -14.51
N THR A 337 -2.68 -11.97 -13.83
CA THR A 337 -3.26 -13.28 -13.53
C THR A 337 -3.90 -13.91 -14.77
N ASP A 338 -4.04 -15.23 -14.80
CA ASP A 338 -4.77 -15.89 -15.90
C ASP A 338 -6.30 -15.66 -15.80
N GLY A 339 -6.85 -15.50 -14.59
CA GLY A 339 -8.27 -15.21 -14.37
C GLY A 339 -9.21 -16.16 -15.10
N VAL A 340 -10.22 -15.60 -15.79
CA VAL A 340 -11.16 -16.34 -16.64
C VAL A 340 -10.88 -16.13 -18.15
N LEU A 341 -9.67 -15.75 -18.50
CA LEU A 341 -9.25 -15.51 -19.88
C LEU A 341 -9.34 -16.80 -20.70
N SER A 342 -9.66 -16.68 -22.00
CA SER A 342 -9.55 -17.76 -22.94
C SER A 342 -8.10 -18.16 -23.21
N GLU A 343 -7.85 -19.40 -23.67
CA GLU A 343 -6.51 -19.85 -24.05
C GLU A 343 -5.86 -18.93 -25.13
N GLU A 344 -6.67 -18.38 -26.05
CA GLU A 344 -6.19 -17.42 -27.06
C GLU A 344 -5.74 -16.10 -26.42
N ALA A 345 -6.52 -15.57 -25.47
CA ALA A 345 -6.16 -14.33 -24.77
C ALA A 345 -4.91 -14.52 -23.90
N ILE A 346 -4.81 -15.65 -23.16
CA ILE A 346 -3.62 -16.00 -22.39
C ILE A 346 -2.39 -16.09 -23.30
N ALA A 347 -2.49 -16.73 -24.46
CA ALA A 347 -1.36 -16.85 -25.39
C ALA A 347 -0.90 -15.47 -25.90
N ALA A 348 -1.83 -14.57 -26.24
CA ALA A 348 -1.51 -13.21 -26.66
C ALA A 348 -0.88 -12.38 -25.54
N VAL A 349 -1.37 -12.49 -24.32
CA VAL A 349 -0.78 -11.84 -23.13
C VAL A 349 0.65 -12.32 -22.89
N ARG A 350 0.91 -13.64 -22.94
CA ARG A 350 2.25 -14.19 -22.77
C ARG A 350 3.23 -13.77 -23.86
N GLU A 351 2.77 -13.65 -25.11
CA GLU A 351 3.58 -13.12 -26.21
C GLU A 351 3.96 -11.66 -25.96
N ALA A 352 3.00 -10.82 -25.54
CA ALA A 352 3.24 -9.42 -25.20
C ALA A 352 4.18 -9.26 -24.00
N GLU A 353 3.99 -10.06 -22.94
CA GLU A 353 4.86 -10.11 -21.78
C GLU A 353 6.32 -10.36 -22.16
N GLN A 354 6.56 -11.40 -22.97
CA GLN A 354 7.91 -11.72 -23.43
C GLN A 354 8.50 -10.61 -24.32
N ALA A 355 7.69 -9.98 -25.17
CA ALA A 355 8.14 -8.89 -26.03
C ALA A 355 8.55 -7.65 -25.20
N ILE A 356 7.83 -7.34 -24.12
CA ILE A 356 8.19 -6.26 -23.18
C ILE A 356 9.50 -6.63 -22.47
N ILE A 357 9.59 -7.81 -21.86
CA ILE A 357 10.80 -8.28 -21.14
C ILE A 357 12.03 -8.28 -22.05
N ASN A 358 11.87 -8.62 -23.33
CA ASN A 358 12.96 -8.59 -24.31
C ASN A 358 13.29 -7.19 -24.83
N GLY A 359 12.53 -6.15 -24.46
CA GLY A 359 12.68 -4.78 -24.96
C GLY A 359 12.24 -4.60 -26.42
N GLU A 360 11.41 -5.51 -26.96
CA GLU A 360 10.83 -5.41 -28.29
C GLU A 360 9.63 -4.47 -28.33
N ILE A 361 8.94 -4.34 -27.18
CA ILE A 361 7.86 -3.39 -26.93
C ILE A 361 8.31 -2.46 -25.78
N GLU A 362 8.34 -1.17 -26.06
CA GLU A 362 8.48 -0.13 -25.06
C GLU A 362 7.08 0.44 -24.75
N VAL A 363 6.63 0.24 -23.51
CA VAL A 363 5.29 0.65 -23.10
C VAL A 363 5.32 2.11 -22.65
N PRO A 364 4.44 3.00 -23.18
CA PRO A 364 4.40 4.40 -22.76
C PRO A 364 4.03 4.54 -21.27
N GLU A 365 4.58 5.57 -20.62
CA GLU A 365 4.31 5.90 -19.21
C GLU A 365 3.29 7.04 -19.05
N THR A 366 2.93 7.71 -20.14
CA THR A 366 2.00 8.86 -20.13
C THR A 366 0.97 8.72 -21.25
N PRO A 367 -0.30 9.09 -21.03
CA PRO A 367 -1.39 9.06 -22.01
C PRO A 367 -1.18 9.95 -23.23
#